data_78dfe287c462b8ee68e6a0050c31c5ac
#
_entry.id   78dfe287c462b8ee68e6a0050c31c5ac
#
_cell.length_a   1.000
_cell.length_b   1.000
_cell.length_c   1.000
_cell.angle_alpha   90.00
_cell.angle_beta   90.00
_cell.angle_gamma   90.00
#
_symmetry.space_group_name_H-M   'P 1'
#
loop_
_entity.id
_entity.type
_entity.pdbx_description
1 polymer ?
#
loop_
_entity_poly.entity_id
_entity_poly.type
_entity_poly.pdbx_seq_one_letter_code
_entity_poly.pdbx_strand_id
1 'polypeptide(L)'
;QAFRVAVSGSPGPVHLQFKGNEGQVDQESFDETIPTSIDESVSSVPPYRPKPDIAQIKKAMDIINNASKPILVVGGGVRWSKAGDLIDEISKKLKIPVATSLNGKDVINSTNPLNVGVVGTYSRGSANKSVLAADLAIFVGTDLGGMVTNFWTIPKIGIKAIHIDIDPEVLGRNYPLEVGIMADAKMALTEMIKFADETMVEKRISWVEEVQSYC
;
A
#
# COMPACT_ATOMS: atom_id res chain seq x y z
N GLN A 1 -5.50 -23.78 -9.52
CA GLN A 1 -5.83 -23.15 -8.23
C GLN A 1 -4.61 -22.59 -7.50
N ALA A 2 -3.49 -23.33 -7.36
CA ALA A 2 -2.30 -22.91 -6.61
C ALA A 2 -1.73 -21.56 -7.09
N PHE A 3 -1.54 -21.37 -8.39
CA PHE A 3 -1.07 -20.09 -8.94
C PHE A 3 -2.02 -18.94 -8.59
N ARG A 4 -3.33 -19.16 -8.70
CA ARG A 4 -4.33 -18.15 -8.34
C ARG A 4 -4.22 -17.76 -6.86
N VAL A 5 -4.07 -18.73 -5.96
CA VAL A 5 -3.89 -18.47 -4.53
C VAL A 5 -2.60 -17.71 -4.26
N ALA A 6 -1.49 -18.11 -4.91
CA ALA A 6 -0.18 -17.47 -4.74
C ALA A 6 -0.15 -15.97 -5.11
N VAL A 7 -1.06 -15.51 -5.98
CA VAL A 7 -1.12 -14.12 -6.47
C VAL A 7 -2.39 -13.37 -6.05
N SER A 8 -3.18 -13.96 -5.11
CA SER A 8 -4.39 -13.34 -4.55
C SER A 8 -4.09 -12.69 -3.21
N GLY A 9 -4.77 -11.60 -2.89
CA GLY A 9 -4.57 -10.87 -1.63
C GLY A 9 -3.13 -10.39 -1.49
N SER A 10 -2.48 -10.66 -0.35
CA SER A 10 -1.04 -10.52 -0.20
C SER A 10 -0.34 -11.68 -0.89
N PRO A 11 0.37 -11.46 -2.03
CA PRO A 11 1.01 -12.53 -2.77
C PRO A 11 2.06 -13.27 -1.93
N GLY A 12 2.06 -14.60 -2.02
CA GLY A 12 2.97 -15.42 -1.23
C GLY A 12 3.15 -16.84 -1.77
N PRO A 13 4.00 -17.64 -1.14
CA PRO A 13 4.24 -19.03 -1.52
C PRO A 13 3.02 -19.90 -1.23
N VAL A 14 2.82 -20.92 -2.05
CA VAL A 14 1.78 -21.94 -1.87
C VAL A 14 2.43 -23.30 -1.80
N HIS A 15 2.12 -24.06 -0.76
CA HIS A 15 2.55 -25.44 -0.61
C HIS A 15 1.54 -26.37 -1.27
N LEU A 16 2.01 -27.22 -2.16
CA LEU A 16 1.23 -28.31 -2.78
C LEU A 16 1.65 -29.63 -2.16
N GLN A 17 0.68 -30.33 -1.58
CA GLN A 17 0.89 -31.70 -1.08
C GLN A 17 0.23 -32.68 -2.03
N PHE A 18 1.01 -33.59 -2.57
CA PHE A 18 0.53 -34.69 -3.41
C PHE A 18 0.37 -35.95 -2.55
N LYS A 19 -0.67 -36.73 -2.86
CA LYS A 19 -0.86 -38.03 -2.26
C LYS A 19 0.16 -39.01 -2.88
N GLY A 20 0.89 -39.72 -2.07
CA GLY A 20 1.91 -40.68 -2.51
C GLY A 20 2.94 -40.94 -1.43
N ASN A 21 3.79 -41.95 -1.58
CA ASN A 21 4.87 -42.29 -0.69
C ASN A 21 6.17 -41.65 -1.22
N GLU A 22 6.91 -40.90 -0.39
CA GLU A 22 8.18 -40.27 -0.73
C GLU A 22 8.18 -39.41 -2.01
N GLY A 23 7.07 -38.75 -2.31
CA GLY A 23 6.92 -37.90 -3.51
C GLY A 23 6.70 -38.69 -4.82
N GLN A 24 6.50 -39.99 -4.75
CA GLN A 24 6.12 -40.77 -5.90
C GLN A 24 4.60 -40.65 -6.16
N VAL A 25 4.24 -40.22 -7.37
CA VAL A 25 2.86 -40.28 -7.85
C VAL A 25 2.64 -41.70 -8.36
N ASP A 26 1.68 -42.40 -7.79
CA ASP A 26 1.33 -43.74 -8.26
C ASP A 26 0.78 -43.63 -9.68
N GLN A 27 1.47 -44.27 -10.62
CA GLN A 27 1.14 -44.20 -12.04
C GLN A 27 -0.24 -44.81 -12.36
N GLU A 28 -0.72 -45.72 -11.52
CA GLU A 28 -2.06 -46.33 -11.67
C GLU A 28 -3.20 -45.37 -11.27
N SER A 29 -2.90 -44.33 -10.49
CA SER A 29 -3.88 -43.30 -10.09
C SER A 29 -3.87 -42.05 -10.97
N PHE A 30 -3.05 -42.04 -12.01
CA PHE A 30 -2.97 -40.90 -12.95
C PHE A 30 -4.03 -41.05 -14.03
N ASP A 31 -5.07 -40.21 -13.99
CA ASP A 31 -6.11 -40.18 -15.02
C ASP A 31 -5.75 -39.05 -16.03
N GLU A 32 -5.25 -39.45 -17.19
CA GLU A 32 -4.91 -38.54 -18.29
C GLU A 32 -6.15 -37.89 -18.92
N THR A 33 -7.34 -38.33 -18.56
CA THR A 33 -8.59 -37.84 -19.14
C THR A 33 -9.23 -36.72 -18.35
N ILE A 34 -8.63 -36.28 -17.22
CA ILE A 34 -9.16 -35.15 -16.46
C ILE A 34 -9.07 -33.87 -17.31
N PRO A 35 -10.21 -33.33 -17.78
CA PRO A 35 -10.18 -32.14 -18.59
C PRO A 35 -9.68 -30.95 -17.76
N THR A 36 -8.60 -30.31 -18.19
CA THR A 36 -8.16 -29.05 -17.61
C THR A 36 -9.11 -27.95 -18.07
N SER A 37 -9.90 -27.41 -17.18
CA SER A 37 -10.65 -26.18 -17.43
C SER A 37 -9.86 -24.98 -16.95
N ILE A 38 -9.63 -24.03 -17.84
CA ILE A 38 -9.01 -22.74 -17.49
C ILE A 38 -10.13 -21.71 -17.37
N ASP A 39 -10.29 -21.15 -16.19
CA ASP A 39 -11.20 -20.03 -15.98
C ASP A 39 -10.45 -18.73 -16.28
N GLU A 40 -10.70 -18.16 -17.45
CA GLU A 40 -10.05 -16.92 -17.91
C GLU A 40 -10.37 -15.73 -17.02
N SER A 41 -11.52 -15.73 -16.33
CA SER A 41 -11.95 -14.63 -15.45
C SER A 41 -10.98 -14.41 -14.27
N VAL A 42 -10.24 -15.45 -13.88
CA VAL A 42 -9.29 -15.44 -12.77
C VAL A 42 -7.83 -15.69 -13.19
N SER A 43 -7.53 -15.52 -14.47
CA SER A 43 -6.17 -15.70 -15.03
C SER A 43 -5.30 -14.44 -14.94
N SER A 44 -5.90 -13.28 -14.63
CA SER A 44 -5.15 -12.03 -14.43
C SER A 44 -4.35 -12.02 -13.13
N VAL A 45 -3.32 -11.17 -13.05
CA VAL A 45 -2.51 -10.94 -11.83
C VAL A 45 -2.62 -9.48 -11.41
N PRO A 46 -3.21 -9.18 -10.25
CA PRO A 46 -3.96 -10.06 -9.35
C PRO A 46 -5.31 -10.49 -9.96
N PRO A 47 -5.83 -11.68 -9.57
CA PRO A 47 -7.11 -12.18 -10.10
C PRO A 47 -8.32 -11.43 -9.53
N TYR A 48 -8.19 -10.89 -8.33
CA TYR A 48 -9.25 -10.15 -7.65
C TYR A 48 -8.74 -8.83 -7.13
N ARG A 49 -9.59 -7.79 -7.24
CA ARG A 49 -9.34 -6.45 -6.70
C ARG A 49 -10.52 -6.02 -5.84
N PRO A 50 -10.47 -6.26 -4.52
CA PRO A 50 -11.53 -5.80 -3.60
C PRO A 50 -11.71 -4.28 -3.69
N LYS A 51 -12.97 -3.86 -3.82
CA LYS A 51 -13.34 -2.44 -3.82
C LYS A 51 -13.43 -1.92 -2.39
N PRO A 52 -13.09 -0.65 -2.15
CA PRO A 52 -13.24 -0.04 -0.83
C PRO A 52 -14.70 0.25 -0.50
N ASP A 53 -15.00 0.35 0.79
CA ASP A 53 -16.21 0.99 1.26
C ASP A 53 -16.12 2.50 1.02
N ILE A 54 -17.06 3.05 0.28
CA ILE A 54 -17.10 4.47 -0.08
C ILE A 54 -17.30 5.38 1.14
N ALA A 55 -17.99 4.93 2.18
CA ALA A 55 -18.12 5.69 3.41
C ALA A 55 -16.75 5.86 4.11
N GLN A 56 -15.92 4.80 4.12
CA GLN A 56 -14.57 4.88 4.66
C GLN A 56 -13.66 5.77 3.78
N ILE A 57 -13.80 5.72 2.46
CA ILE A 57 -13.08 6.62 1.55
C ILE A 57 -13.42 8.09 1.85
N LYS A 58 -14.70 8.44 1.96
CA LYS A 58 -15.12 9.80 2.28
C LYS A 58 -14.55 10.26 3.62
N LYS A 59 -14.68 9.43 4.67
CA LYS A 59 -14.12 9.73 5.99
C LYS A 59 -12.59 9.95 5.93
N ALA A 60 -11.87 9.10 5.19
CA ALA A 60 -10.44 9.25 4.99
C ALA A 60 -10.09 10.57 4.27
N MET A 61 -10.82 10.89 3.20
CA MET A 61 -10.59 12.12 2.45
C MET A 61 -10.91 13.38 3.26
N ASP A 62 -11.96 13.36 4.10
CA ASP A 62 -12.25 14.46 5.02
C ASP A 62 -11.08 14.71 5.98
N ILE A 63 -10.48 13.65 6.54
CA ILE A 63 -9.31 13.75 7.41
C ILE A 63 -8.10 14.27 6.61
N ILE A 64 -7.84 13.71 5.43
CA ILE A 64 -6.73 14.13 4.56
C ILE A 64 -6.89 15.61 4.18
N ASN A 65 -8.06 16.04 3.72
CA ASN A 65 -8.30 17.41 3.31
C ASN A 65 -8.07 18.40 4.47
N ASN A 66 -8.30 18.00 5.72
CA ASN A 66 -8.09 18.81 6.90
C ASN A 66 -6.67 18.77 7.48
N ALA A 67 -5.83 17.82 7.10
CA ALA A 67 -4.44 17.74 7.57
C ALA A 67 -3.56 18.85 6.98
N SER A 68 -2.65 19.38 7.80
CA SER A 68 -1.70 20.43 7.39
C SER A 68 -0.37 19.84 6.92
N LYS A 69 0.06 18.73 7.51
CA LYS A 69 1.33 18.05 7.22
C LYS A 69 1.11 16.56 6.90
N PRO A 70 0.22 16.21 5.93
CA PRO A 70 0.01 14.80 5.59
C PRO A 70 1.24 14.23 4.88
N ILE A 71 1.46 12.92 5.07
CA ILE A 71 2.47 12.16 4.34
C ILE A 71 1.91 10.81 3.89
N LEU A 72 2.20 10.42 2.63
CA LEU A 72 1.97 9.08 2.15
C LEU A 72 3.17 8.19 2.50
N VAL A 73 2.91 6.99 3.02
CA VAL A 73 3.91 5.94 3.21
C VAL A 73 3.44 4.72 2.43
N VAL A 74 4.10 4.47 1.29
CA VAL A 74 3.65 3.48 0.32
C VAL A 74 4.54 2.24 0.32
N GLY A 75 3.92 1.09 0.28
CA GLY A 75 4.59 -0.21 0.34
C GLY A 75 4.53 -1.03 -0.94
N GLY A 76 4.99 -2.27 -0.84
CA GLY A 76 5.00 -3.24 -1.93
C GLY A 76 3.61 -3.58 -2.48
N GLY A 77 2.55 -3.45 -1.68
CA GLY A 77 1.16 -3.66 -2.12
C GLY A 77 0.74 -2.71 -3.24
N VAL A 78 1.23 -1.47 -3.24
CA VAL A 78 1.00 -0.50 -4.33
C VAL A 78 1.64 -0.98 -5.63
N ARG A 79 2.84 -1.55 -5.57
CA ARG A 79 3.53 -2.15 -6.73
C ARG A 79 2.74 -3.34 -7.29
N TRP A 80 2.32 -4.27 -6.43
CA TRP A 80 1.51 -5.43 -6.82
C TRP A 80 0.17 -5.03 -7.42
N SER A 81 -0.44 -4.00 -6.87
CA SER A 81 -1.69 -3.43 -7.39
C SER A 81 -1.50 -2.64 -8.69
N LYS A 82 -0.25 -2.34 -9.10
CA LYS A 82 0.08 -1.48 -10.25
C LYS A 82 -0.57 -0.10 -10.11
N ALA A 83 -0.44 0.51 -8.95
CA ALA A 83 -1.09 1.78 -8.58
C ALA A 83 -0.11 2.96 -8.44
N GLY A 84 1.13 2.83 -8.94
CA GLY A 84 2.15 3.88 -8.83
C GLY A 84 1.73 5.21 -9.46
N ASP A 85 1.12 5.17 -10.66
CA ASP A 85 0.62 6.38 -11.33
C ASP A 85 -0.43 7.12 -10.51
N LEU A 86 -1.28 6.39 -9.76
CA LEU A 86 -2.30 6.99 -8.90
C LEU A 86 -1.67 7.60 -7.63
N ILE A 87 -0.58 7.03 -7.11
CA ILE A 87 0.21 7.65 -6.04
C ILE A 87 0.82 8.97 -6.55
N ASP A 88 1.40 8.96 -7.73
CA ASP A 88 1.96 10.17 -8.35
C ASP A 88 0.90 11.25 -8.55
N GLU A 89 -0.27 10.88 -9.05
CA GLU A 89 -1.41 11.76 -9.26
C GLU A 89 -1.91 12.38 -7.95
N ILE A 90 -2.25 11.56 -6.94
CA ILE A 90 -2.80 12.06 -5.67
C ILE A 90 -1.78 12.90 -4.90
N SER A 91 -0.50 12.52 -4.97
CA SER A 91 0.61 13.28 -4.39
C SER A 91 0.67 14.69 -4.96
N LYS A 92 0.70 14.82 -6.29
CA LYS A 92 0.76 16.11 -6.98
C LYS A 92 -0.51 16.94 -6.78
N LYS A 93 -1.67 16.29 -6.91
CA LYS A 93 -2.99 16.93 -6.79
C LYS A 93 -3.22 17.53 -5.41
N LEU A 94 -2.85 16.80 -4.35
CA LEU A 94 -3.06 17.21 -2.97
C LEU A 94 -1.80 17.77 -2.28
N LYS A 95 -0.68 17.90 -2.99
CA LYS A 95 0.60 18.37 -2.42
C LYS A 95 1.00 17.55 -1.18
N ILE A 96 0.96 16.22 -1.29
CA ILE A 96 1.32 15.31 -0.22
C ILE A 96 2.66 14.65 -0.53
N PRO A 97 3.70 14.83 0.31
CA PRO A 97 4.96 14.11 0.17
C PRO A 97 4.78 12.60 0.27
N VAL A 98 5.65 11.85 -0.41
CA VAL A 98 5.59 10.40 -0.49
C VAL A 98 6.89 9.80 0.01
N ALA A 99 6.82 9.04 1.10
CA ALA A 99 7.85 8.12 1.54
C ALA A 99 7.51 6.71 1.04
N THR A 100 8.53 5.89 0.78
CA THR A 100 8.32 4.52 0.34
C THR A 100 8.90 3.53 1.35
N SER A 101 8.31 2.35 1.47
CA SER A 101 9.04 1.22 2.05
C SER A 101 10.14 0.76 1.08
N LEU A 102 11.06 -0.09 1.55
CA LEU A 102 12.09 -0.65 0.68
C LEU A 102 11.49 -1.46 -0.49
N ASN A 103 10.41 -2.22 -0.22
CA ASN A 103 9.69 -3.01 -1.22
C ASN A 103 8.81 -2.14 -2.17
N GLY A 104 8.54 -0.90 -1.80
CA GLY A 104 7.77 0.07 -2.58
C GLY A 104 8.63 1.14 -3.26
N LYS A 105 9.97 1.00 -3.26
CA LYS A 105 10.89 2.06 -3.74
C LYS A 105 10.64 2.50 -5.18
N ASP A 106 10.15 1.62 -6.02
CA ASP A 106 9.92 1.82 -7.45
C ASP A 106 8.50 2.27 -7.81
N VAL A 107 7.62 2.47 -6.81
CA VAL A 107 6.21 2.85 -7.07
C VAL A 107 6.00 4.33 -7.39
N ILE A 108 6.99 5.17 -7.11
CA ILE A 108 6.96 6.60 -7.43
C ILE A 108 8.22 7.00 -8.19
N ASN A 109 8.06 7.86 -9.20
CA ASN A 109 9.18 8.32 -10.00
C ASN A 109 10.18 9.13 -9.14
N SER A 110 11.47 8.88 -9.32
CA SER A 110 12.54 9.63 -8.65
C SER A 110 12.57 11.12 -9.00
N THR A 111 11.98 11.51 -10.14
CA THR A 111 11.86 12.91 -10.57
C THR A 111 10.66 13.64 -9.97
N ASN A 112 9.77 12.94 -9.23
CA ASN A 112 8.69 13.60 -8.52
C ASN A 112 9.28 14.42 -7.35
N PRO A 113 9.06 15.74 -7.30
CA PRO A 113 9.65 16.62 -6.26
C PRO A 113 9.09 16.34 -4.86
N LEU A 114 8.02 15.57 -4.75
CA LEU A 114 7.40 15.15 -3.49
C LEU A 114 7.89 13.77 -3.02
N ASN A 115 8.77 13.10 -3.77
CA ASN A 115 9.38 11.84 -3.37
C ASN A 115 10.50 12.08 -2.36
N VAL A 116 10.26 11.78 -1.09
CA VAL A 116 11.25 11.96 -0.01
C VAL A 116 12.16 10.74 0.20
N GLY A 117 11.93 9.66 -0.54
CA GLY A 117 12.74 8.43 -0.50
C GLY A 117 12.24 7.36 0.45
N VAL A 118 13.12 6.41 0.76
CA VAL A 118 12.79 5.24 1.60
C VAL A 118 12.79 5.61 3.07
N VAL A 119 11.73 5.22 3.79
CA VAL A 119 11.58 5.39 5.25
C VAL A 119 11.95 4.10 6.00
N GLY A 120 12.35 4.23 7.24
CA GLY A 120 12.63 3.13 8.15
C GLY A 120 14.10 2.92 8.46
N THR A 121 14.51 1.69 8.73
CA THR A 121 15.88 1.35 9.15
C THR A 121 16.92 1.59 8.05
N TYR A 122 16.62 1.19 6.81
CA TYR A 122 17.48 1.44 5.64
C TYR A 122 16.98 2.65 4.86
N SER A 123 16.90 3.78 5.55
CA SER A 123 16.22 4.96 5.06
C SER A 123 17.12 5.98 4.39
N ARG A 124 16.49 6.86 3.64
CA ARG A 124 17.03 8.18 3.36
C ARG A 124 16.68 9.11 4.54
N GLY A 125 17.64 9.90 5.02
CA GLY A 125 17.42 10.80 6.18
C GLY A 125 16.26 11.77 6.01
N SER A 126 16.03 12.26 4.78
CA SER A 126 14.87 13.10 4.41
C SER A 126 13.55 12.39 4.67
N ALA A 127 13.42 11.11 4.29
CA ALA A 127 12.18 10.35 4.48
C ALA A 127 11.82 10.19 5.97
N ASN A 128 12.78 9.80 6.81
CA ASN A 128 12.55 9.66 8.25
C ASN A 128 12.18 10.98 8.90
N LYS A 129 12.87 12.08 8.55
CA LYS A 129 12.55 13.43 9.04
C LYS A 129 11.13 13.84 8.65
N SER A 130 10.77 13.65 7.38
CA SER A 130 9.43 13.98 6.86
C SER A 130 8.33 13.22 7.56
N VAL A 131 8.50 11.91 7.76
CA VAL A 131 7.49 11.08 8.45
C VAL A 131 7.37 11.44 9.92
N LEU A 132 8.49 11.82 10.60
CA LEU A 132 8.46 12.27 11.99
C LEU A 132 7.79 13.63 12.19
N ALA A 133 7.86 14.52 11.20
CA ALA A 133 7.30 15.88 11.26
C ALA A 133 5.83 15.95 10.79
N ALA A 134 5.29 14.86 10.24
CA ALA A 134 3.92 14.79 9.73
C ALA A 134 2.87 14.82 10.86
N ASP A 135 1.68 15.39 10.57
CA ASP A 135 0.50 15.38 11.45
C ASP A 135 -0.49 14.27 11.11
N LEU A 136 -0.35 13.67 9.91
CA LEU A 136 -1.15 12.55 9.44
C LEU A 136 -0.29 11.63 8.59
N ALA A 137 -0.26 10.34 8.92
CA ALA A 137 0.34 9.30 8.09
C ALA A 137 -0.74 8.51 7.33
N ILE A 138 -0.58 8.40 6.01
CA ILE A 138 -1.46 7.64 5.12
C ILE A 138 -0.66 6.45 4.61
N PHE A 139 -0.93 5.28 5.17
CA PHE A 139 -0.25 4.04 4.82
C PHE A 139 -1.00 3.33 3.70
N VAL A 140 -0.30 2.91 2.65
CA VAL A 140 -0.90 2.24 1.49
C VAL A 140 -0.09 1.01 1.10
N GLY A 141 -0.69 -0.18 1.28
CA GLY A 141 -0.08 -1.45 0.88
C GLY A 141 1.24 -1.75 1.58
N THR A 142 1.28 -1.58 2.91
CA THR A 142 2.47 -1.82 3.75
C THR A 142 2.09 -2.38 5.11
N ASP A 143 2.75 -3.46 5.52
CA ASP A 143 2.49 -4.16 6.79
C ASP A 143 2.89 -3.38 8.05
N LEU A 144 3.57 -2.24 7.91
CA LEU A 144 4.11 -1.44 9.01
C LEU A 144 5.00 -2.24 9.97
N GLY A 145 5.78 -3.17 9.40
CA GLY A 145 6.75 -3.97 10.16
C GLY A 145 7.93 -3.15 10.67
N GLY A 146 8.78 -3.77 11.51
CA GLY A 146 9.90 -3.10 12.18
C GLY A 146 10.86 -2.37 11.22
N MET A 147 11.10 -2.92 10.02
CA MET A 147 12.03 -2.31 9.06
C MET A 147 11.51 -0.99 8.47
N VAL A 148 10.24 -0.89 8.11
CA VAL A 148 9.66 0.33 7.52
C VAL A 148 9.36 1.39 8.58
N THR A 149 9.20 0.98 9.83
CA THR A 149 8.87 1.87 10.95
C THR A 149 10.08 2.18 11.85
N ASN A 150 11.28 1.72 11.47
CA ASN A 150 12.46 1.75 12.31
C ASN A 150 12.15 1.27 13.74
N PHE A 151 11.63 0.03 13.82
CA PHE A 151 11.17 -0.60 15.07
C PHE A 151 10.13 0.24 15.83
N TRP A 152 9.11 0.70 15.09
CA TRP A 152 7.95 1.48 15.58
C TRP A 152 8.31 2.83 16.22
N THR A 153 9.44 3.40 15.82
CA THR A 153 9.83 4.76 16.23
C THR A 153 9.47 5.83 15.20
N ILE A 154 9.15 5.41 13.94
CA ILE A 154 8.85 6.29 12.81
C ILE A 154 7.65 5.75 12.02
N PRO A 155 6.52 6.48 11.99
CA PRO A 155 6.20 7.64 12.80
C PRO A 155 6.10 7.31 14.29
N LYS A 156 5.99 8.33 15.14
CA LYS A 156 5.75 8.12 16.57
C LYS A 156 4.36 7.51 16.79
N ILE A 157 4.24 6.63 17.75
CA ILE A 157 2.94 6.12 18.21
C ILE A 157 2.07 7.29 18.65
N GLY A 158 0.81 7.30 18.21
CA GLY A 158 -0.15 8.38 18.49
C GLY A 158 -0.30 9.39 17.34
N ILE A 159 0.46 9.27 16.25
CA ILE A 159 0.15 9.99 15.02
C ILE A 159 -1.24 9.59 14.52
N LYS A 160 -2.00 10.54 13.97
CA LYS A 160 -3.22 10.20 13.23
C LYS A 160 -2.85 9.34 12.02
N ALA A 161 -3.55 8.22 11.86
CA ALA A 161 -3.21 7.26 10.82
C ALA A 161 -4.43 6.81 10.01
N ILE A 162 -4.25 6.73 8.69
CA ILE A 162 -5.14 6.06 7.76
C ILE A 162 -4.36 4.90 7.17
N HIS A 163 -4.97 3.72 7.08
CA HIS A 163 -4.30 2.55 6.53
C HIS A 163 -5.17 1.88 5.48
N ILE A 164 -4.63 1.71 4.28
CA ILE A 164 -5.25 1.05 3.14
C ILE A 164 -4.45 -0.21 2.85
N ASP A 165 -5.05 -1.36 3.03
CA ASP A 165 -4.42 -2.64 2.71
C ASP A 165 -5.45 -3.66 2.23
N ILE A 166 -5.00 -4.65 1.47
CA ILE A 166 -5.83 -5.77 1.01
C ILE A 166 -5.97 -6.83 2.09
N ASP A 167 -5.03 -6.87 3.04
CA ASP A 167 -4.98 -7.81 4.13
C ASP A 167 -5.63 -7.21 5.39
N PRO A 168 -6.79 -7.74 5.84
CA PRO A 168 -7.46 -7.24 7.04
C PRO A 168 -6.62 -7.44 8.31
N GLU A 169 -5.69 -8.41 8.34
CA GLU A 169 -4.91 -8.72 9.54
C GLU A 169 -3.84 -7.67 9.86
N VAL A 170 -3.44 -6.85 8.86
CA VAL A 170 -2.43 -5.80 9.08
C VAL A 170 -3.07 -4.46 9.47
N LEU A 171 -4.37 -4.27 9.20
CA LEU A 171 -5.08 -3.03 9.52
C LEU A 171 -5.14 -2.82 11.03
N GLY A 172 -4.57 -1.73 11.52
CA GLY A 172 -4.57 -1.38 12.95
C GLY A 172 -3.67 -2.22 13.85
N ARG A 173 -2.91 -3.17 13.29
CA ARG A 173 -2.05 -4.07 14.07
C ARG A 173 -0.96 -3.33 14.85
N ASN A 174 -0.33 -2.34 14.24
CA ASN A 174 0.84 -1.66 14.81
C ASN A 174 0.58 -0.19 15.18
N TYR A 175 -0.42 0.44 14.56
CA TYR A 175 -0.80 1.83 14.82
C TYR A 175 -2.31 1.92 14.98
N PRO A 176 -2.82 2.65 15.99
CA PRO A 176 -4.24 3.00 16.07
C PRO A 176 -4.65 3.79 14.84
N LEU A 177 -5.82 3.47 14.27
CA LEU A 177 -6.28 4.07 13.02
C LEU A 177 -7.49 4.99 13.24
N GLU A 178 -7.46 6.16 12.59
CA GLU A 178 -8.67 6.97 12.39
C GLU A 178 -9.60 6.30 11.35
N VAL A 179 -8.99 5.68 10.31
CA VAL A 179 -9.70 4.94 9.26
C VAL A 179 -8.84 3.77 8.79
N GLY A 180 -9.42 2.56 8.78
CA GLY A 180 -8.89 1.39 8.09
C GLY A 180 -9.71 1.09 6.85
N ILE A 181 -9.08 0.90 5.70
CA ILE A 181 -9.73 0.60 4.42
C ILE A 181 -9.20 -0.72 3.89
N MET A 182 -10.02 -1.78 3.97
CA MET A 182 -9.71 -3.07 3.36
C MET A 182 -10.05 -3.01 1.87
N ALA A 183 -9.04 -2.86 1.01
CA ALA A 183 -9.22 -2.81 -0.43
C ALA A 183 -7.90 -3.02 -1.18
N ASP A 184 -8.00 -3.37 -2.47
CA ASP A 184 -6.88 -3.23 -3.41
C ASP A 184 -6.46 -1.76 -3.52
N ALA A 185 -5.15 -1.48 -3.47
CA ALA A 185 -4.63 -0.11 -3.45
C ALA A 185 -5.07 0.70 -4.69
N LYS A 186 -5.10 0.09 -5.88
CA LYS A 186 -5.55 0.78 -7.09
C LYS A 186 -7.02 1.18 -7.00
N MET A 187 -7.87 0.27 -6.50
CA MET A 187 -9.29 0.54 -6.35
C MET A 187 -9.55 1.65 -5.32
N ALA A 188 -8.84 1.61 -4.17
CA ALA A 188 -8.98 2.63 -3.14
C ALA A 188 -8.50 4.01 -3.62
N LEU A 189 -7.31 4.10 -4.22
CA LEU A 189 -6.76 5.37 -4.72
C LEU A 189 -7.62 5.96 -5.84
N THR A 190 -8.17 5.12 -6.74
CA THR A 190 -9.10 5.58 -7.79
C THR A 190 -10.34 6.26 -7.19
N GLU A 191 -10.89 5.71 -6.11
CA GLU A 191 -12.02 6.34 -5.44
C GLU A 191 -11.60 7.60 -4.66
N MET A 192 -10.44 7.58 -3.98
CA MET A 192 -9.93 8.74 -3.25
C MET A 192 -9.73 9.97 -4.13
N ILE A 193 -9.20 9.80 -5.34
CA ILE A 193 -8.97 10.91 -6.29
C ILE A 193 -10.26 11.64 -6.64
N LYS A 194 -11.41 10.96 -6.67
CA LYS A 194 -12.71 11.58 -6.95
C LYS A 194 -13.17 12.56 -5.85
N PHE A 195 -12.69 12.36 -4.61
CA PHE A 195 -12.99 13.21 -3.45
C PHE A 195 -11.84 14.15 -3.06
N ALA A 196 -10.80 14.24 -3.90
CA ALA A 196 -9.67 15.12 -3.66
C ALA A 196 -10.09 16.59 -3.84
N ASP A 197 -9.94 17.39 -2.79
CA ASP A 197 -10.25 18.82 -2.80
C ASP A 197 -8.97 19.64 -2.95
N GLU A 198 -8.74 20.14 -4.15
CA GLU A 198 -7.57 20.95 -4.47
C GLU A 198 -7.61 22.34 -3.83
N THR A 199 -8.75 22.83 -3.37
CA THR A 199 -8.85 24.14 -2.69
C THR A 199 -8.15 24.15 -1.34
N MET A 200 -7.91 22.96 -0.78
CA MET A 200 -7.29 22.81 0.54
C MET A 200 -5.76 22.70 0.49
N VAL A 201 -5.13 22.78 -0.70
CA VAL A 201 -3.68 22.55 -0.84
C VAL A 201 -2.80 23.73 -0.43
N GLU A 202 -3.33 24.96 -0.44
CA GLU A 202 -2.53 26.16 -0.10
C GLU A 202 -1.90 26.08 1.29
N LYS A 203 -2.61 25.53 2.26
CA LYS A 203 -2.08 25.32 3.63
C LYS A 203 -0.92 24.33 3.72
N ARG A 204 -0.62 23.59 2.64
CA ARG A 204 0.48 22.60 2.57
C ARG A 204 1.72 23.12 1.87
N ILE A 205 1.72 24.35 1.35
CA ILE A 205 2.87 24.91 0.65
C ILE A 205 4.08 24.93 1.59
N SER A 206 3.91 25.46 2.80
CA SER A 206 4.98 25.50 3.79
C SER A 206 5.46 24.10 4.23
N TRP A 207 4.55 23.12 4.25
CA TRP A 207 4.90 21.74 4.52
C TRP A 207 5.76 21.13 3.41
N VAL A 208 5.40 21.37 2.15
CA VAL A 208 6.20 20.91 0.99
C VAL A 208 7.59 21.54 1.01
N GLU A 209 7.70 22.85 1.28
CA GLU A 209 8.97 23.56 1.40
C GLU A 209 9.83 23.01 2.55
N GLU A 210 9.22 22.76 3.72
CA GLU A 210 9.89 22.15 4.88
C GLU A 210 10.45 20.77 4.50
N VAL A 211 9.66 19.91 3.86
CA VAL A 211 10.08 18.56 3.44
C VAL A 211 11.19 18.61 2.38
N GLN A 212 11.08 19.53 1.42
CA GLN A 212 12.12 19.72 0.40
C GLN A 212 13.45 20.19 1.01
N SER A 213 13.41 20.94 2.11
CA SER A 213 14.63 21.33 2.84
C SER A 213 15.37 20.15 3.48
N TYR A 214 14.72 18.99 3.63
CA TYR A 214 15.35 17.77 4.15
C TYR A 214 16.03 16.93 3.06
N CYS A 215 15.73 17.18 1.78
CA CYS A 215 16.25 16.45 0.62
C CYS A 215 17.53 17.06 0.10
#